data_70467504ae7b022d533b2ed3db9e500e
#
_entry.id   70467504ae7b022d533b2ed3db9e500e
#
_cell.length_a   1.000
_cell.length_b   1.000
_cell.length_c   1.000
_cell.angle_alpha   90.00
_cell.angle_beta   90.00
_cell.angle_gamma   90.00
#
_symmetry.space_group_name_H-M   'P 1'
#
loop_
_entity.id
_entity.type
_entity.pdbx_description
1 polymer ?
#
loop_
_entity_poly.entity_id
_entity_poly.type
_entity_poly.pdbx_seq_one_letter_code
_entity_poly.pdbx_strand_id
1 'polypeptide(L)'
;MRAVRYHDHGGTDVLTLEEADRPEPGPEELLVRVEAAGINPVDTYFREGSYPLPELPWIPGSDAAGEIVAVGDDVEAFAVGDRVYATGLGREEQGTCAEYVAVPTELAATLPDAVEYDAAAALALVGTTAWQAFVDHGEVAPGDEVLVHGGNGGVGHIAV
;
A
#
# COMPACT_ATOMS: atom_id res chain seq x y z
N MET A 1 -9.85 -9.46 13.79
CA MET A 1 -8.50 -8.87 13.70
C MET A 1 -8.52 -7.45 14.21
N ARG A 2 -7.40 -6.93 14.68
CA ARG A 2 -7.32 -5.51 15.02
C ARG A 2 -7.05 -4.69 13.75
N ALA A 3 -7.75 -3.55 13.65
CA ALA A 3 -7.57 -2.60 12.57
C ALA A 3 -7.72 -1.16 13.08
N VAL A 4 -7.03 -0.22 12.46
CA VAL A 4 -7.32 1.21 12.61
C VAL A 4 -8.42 1.55 11.61
N ARG A 5 -9.55 2.11 12.10
CA ARG A 5 -10.69 2.45 11.26
C ARG A 5 -11.18 3.86 11.56
N TYR A 6 -11.94 4.41 10.63
CA TYR A 6 -12.72 5.62 10.85
C TYR A 6 -14.14 5.45 10.29
N HIS A 7 -15.10 5.98 11.03
CA HIS A 7 -16.54 5.88 10.75
C HIS A 7 -17.11 7.16 10.14
N ASP A 8 -16.37 8.26 10.27
CA ASP A 8 -16.68 9.58 9.72
C ASP A 8 -15.40 10.19 9.15
N HIS A 9 -15.53 11.04 8.14
CA HIS A 9 -14.39 11.82 7.64
C HIS A 9 -13.96 12.88 8.66
N GLY A 10 -12.66 13.14 8.75
CA GLY A 10 -12.15 14.14 9.69
C GLY A 10 -10.64 14.13 9.87
N GLY A 11 -10.19 14.74 10.95
CA GLY A 11 -8.80 14.76 11.38
C GLY A 11 -8.34 13.42 11.96
N THR A 12 -7.21 13.43 12.66
CA THR A 12 -6.68 12.21 13.30
C THR A 12 -7.52 11.69 14.46
N ASP A 13 -8.39 12.51 15.00
CA ASP A 13 -9.31 12.21 16.09
C ASP A 13 -10.42 11.21 15.72
N VAL A 14 -10.70 11.03 14.42
CA VAL A 14 -11.66 10.03 13.95
C VAL A 14 -11.07 8.61 13.87
N LEU A 15 -9.75 8.45 13.98
CA LEU A 15 -9.09 7.15 13.91
C LEU A 15 -9.27 6.37 15.20
N THR A 16 -9.80 5.14 15.09
CA THR A 16 -10.03 4.25 16.23
C THR A 16 -9.40 2.88 15.97
N LEU A 17 -8.64 2.38 16.96
CA LEU A 17 -8.18 0.99 16.94
C LEU A 17 -9.30 0.10 17.49
N GLU A 18 -9.81 -0.79 16.65
CA GLU A 18 -10.93 -1.65 17.00
C GLU A 18 -10.82 -3.06 16.39
N GLU A 19 -11.71 -3.95 16.80
CA GLU A 19 -11.86 -5.25 16.14
C GLU A 19 -12.67 -5.13 14.86
N ALA A 20 -12.16 -5.75 13.80
CA ALA A 20 -12.82 -5.90 12.51
C ALA A 20 -12.79 -7.36 12.05
N ASP A 21 -13.68 -7.72 11.15
CA ASP A 21 -13.66 -9.04 10.53
C ASP A 21 -12.37 -9.20 9.71
N ARG A 22 -11.75 -10.39 9.79
CA ARG A 22 -10.61 -10.71 8.94
C ARG A 22 -11.15 -10.95 7.53
N PRO A 23 -10.59 -10.29 6.49
CA PRO A 23 -11.03 -10.52 5.13
C PRO A 23 -10.70 -11.93 4.66
N GLU A 24 -11.50 -12.43 3.71
CA GLU A 24 -11.20 -13.61 2.91
C GLU A 24 -10.74 -13.14 1.53
N PRO A 25 -9.69 -13.73 0.94
CA PRO A 25 -9.24 -13.30 -0.39
C PRO A 25 -10.27 -13.71 -1.45
N GLY A 26 -10.55 -12.81 -2.37
CA GLY A 26 -11.27 -13.11 -3.61
C GLY A 26 -10.47 -14.02 -4.54
N PRO A 27 -11.04 -14.46 -5.69
CA PRO A 27 -10.41 -15.42 -6.59
C PRO A 27 -9.00 -15.01 -7.06
N GLU A 28 -8.76 -13.73 -7.35
CA GLU A 28 -7.49 -13.19 -7.82
C GLU A 28 -6.74 -12.39 -6.72
N GLU A 29 -7.02 -12.65 -5.43
CA GLU A 29 -6.45 -11.92 -4.33
C GLU A 29 -5.56 -12.77 -3.42
N LEU A 30 -4.67 -12.08 -2.73
CA LEU A 30 -3.80 -12.60 -1.69
C LEU A 30 -4.32 -12.13 -0.33
N LEU A 31 -4.37 -13.01 0.66
CA LEU A 31 -4.52 -12.58 2.04
C LEU A 31 -3.13 -12.42 2.65
N VAL A 32 -2.76 -11.19 2.95
CA VAL A 32 -1.46 -10.84 3.51
C VAL A 32 -1.59 -10.56 5.00
N ARG A 33 -0.77 -11.23 5.81
CA ARG A 33 -0.51 -10.84 7.19
C ARG A 33 0.44 -9.66 7.16
N VAL A 34 -0.01 -8.50 7.59
CA VAL A 34 0.75 -7.25 7.53
C VAL A 34 1.82 -7.23 8.62
N GLU A 35 3.07 -7.11 8.22
CA GLU A 35 4.22 -6.91 9.11
C GLU A 35 4.60 -5.43 9.22
N ALA A 36 4.40 -4.67 8.12
CA ALA A 36 4.59 -3.23 8.09
C ALA A 36 3.59 -2.58 7.13
N ALA A 37 3.09 -1.40 7.49
CA ALA A 37 2.24 -0.56 6.66
C ALA A 37 2.88 0.82 6.47
N GLY A 38 2.93 1.30 5.23
CA GLY A 38 3.40 2.65 4.90
C GLY A 38 2.28 3.67 5.05
N ILE A 39 2.62 4.87 5.51
CA ILE A 39 1.69 5.99 5.62
C ILE A 39 2.06 7.06 4.60
N ASN A 40 1.10 7.43 3.78
CA ASN A 40 1.28 8.38 2.69
C ASN A 40 0.35 9.59 2.82
N PRO A 41 0.70 10.75 2.25
CA PRO A 41 -0.19 11.92 2.24
C PRO A 41 -1.58 11.62 1.68
N VAL A 42 -1.69 10.74 0.68
CA VAL A 42 -2.97 10.34 0.06
C VAL A 42 -3.93 9.70 1.07
N ASP A 43 -3.43 8.96 2.06
CA ASP A 43 -4.24 8.34 3.10
C ASP A 43 -4.98 9.41 3.93
N THR A 44 -4.37 10.58 4.11
CA THR A 44 -5.01 11.71 4.80
C THR A 44 -6.13 12.32 3.96
N TYR A 45 -5.98 12.37 2.64
CA TYR A 45 -7.00 12.93 1.74
C TYR A 45 -8.26 12.06 1.68
N PHE A 46 -8.11 10.73 1.72
CA PHE A 46 -9.25 9.81 1.86
C PHE A 46 -9.92 9.98 3.23
N ARG A 47 -9.15 9.99 4.31
CA ARG A 47 -9.69 10.15 5.67
C ARG A 47 -10.43 11.48 5.82
N GLU A 48 -9.93 12.57 5.28
CA GLU A 48 -10.54 13.90 5.35
C GLU A 48 -11.74 14.08 4.40
N GLY A 49 -12.00 13.10 3.53
CA GLY A 49 -13.10 13.15 2.55
C GLY A 49 -12.81 14.01 1.32
N SER A 50 -11.55 14.39 1.09
CA SER A 50 -11.13 15.11 -0.12
C SER A 50 -11.21 14.23 -1.37
N TYR A 51 -11.03 12.92 -1.20
CA TYR A 51 -11.25 11.92 -2.22
C TYR A 51 -12.36 10.96 -1.79
N PRO A 52 -13.25 10.55 -2.72
CA PRO A 52 -14.37 9.67 -2.39
C PRO A 52 -13.87 8.25 -2.05
N LEU A 53 -14.61 7.61 -1.15
CA LEU A 53 -14.49 6.20 -0.82
C LEU A 53 -15.80 5.49 -1.13
N PRO A 54 -15.78 4.16 -1.35
CA PRO A 54 -16.99 3.39 -1.61
C PRO A 54 -17.98 3.44 -0.45
N GLU A 55 -17.49 3.31 0.78
CA GLU A 55 -18.30 3.26 2.00
C GLU A 55 -17.47 3.61 3.26
N LEU A 56 -18.16 3.74 4.39
CA LEU A 56 -17.60 3.80 5.74
C LEU A 56 -18.27 2.71 6.59
N PRO A 57 -17.60 2.15 7.60
CA PRO A 57 -16.27 2.49 8.10
C PRO A 57 -15.13 1.99 7.22
N TRP A 58 -14.01 2.71 7.21
CA TRP A 58 -12.88 2.44 6.33
C TRP A 58 -11.57 2.20 7.09
N ILE A 59 -10.74 1.29 6.58
CA ILE A 59 -9.37 1.07 7.05
C ILE A 59 -8.44 1.89 6.14
N PRO A 60 -7.67 2.85 6.66
CA PRO A 60 -6.71 3.62 5.87
C PRO A 60 -5.44 2.82 5.53
N GLY A 61 -4.59 3.40 4.68
CA GLY A 61 -3.28 2.90 4.34
C GLY A 61 -3.21 2.34 2.92
N SER A 62 -2.22 2.81 2.16
CA SER A 62 -2.04 2.42 0.76
C SER A 62 -0.97 1.36 0.57
N ASP A 63 0.00 1.28 1.48
CA ASP A 63 1.18 0.42 1.36
C ASP A 63 1.25 -0.63 2.45
N ALA A 64 1.61 -1.86 2.08
CA ALA A 64 1.92 -2.93 3.02
C ALA A 64 3.11 -3.76 2.57
N ALA A 65 3.77 -4.38 3.54
CA ALA A 65 4.64 -5.52 3.31
C ALA A 65 4.35 -6.59 4.36
N GLY A 66 4.41 -7.86 3.97
CA GLY A 66 4.04 -8.96 4.83
C GLY A 66 4.21 -10.33 4.19
N GLU A 67 3.57 -11.32 4.79
CA GLU A 67 3.59 -12.70 4.36
C GLU A 67 2.20 -13.14 3.89
N ILE A 68 2.12 -13.85 2.78
CA ILE A 68 0.89 -14.44 2.27
C ILE A 68 0.47 -15.60 3.19
N VAL A 69 -0.77 -15.53 3.69
CA VAL A 69 -1.35 -16.58 4.56
C VAL A 69 -2.50 -17.36 3.92
N ALA A 70 -3.05 -16.83 2.82
CA ALA A 70 -4.01 -17.53 1.95
C ALA A 70 -3.95 -16.90 0.55
N VAL A 71 -4.36 -17.65 -0.47
CA VAL A 71 -4.48 -17.20 -1.86
C VAL A 71 -5.85 -17.57 -2.40
N GLY A 72 -6.37 -16.76 -3.31
CA GLY A 72 -7.59 -17.08 -4.06
C GLY A 72 -7.40 -18.20 -5.07
N ASP A 73 -8.51 -18.77 -5.53
CA ASP A 73 -8.51 -19.98 -6.38
C ASP A 73 -7.86 -19.77 -7.76
N ASP A 74 -7.84 -18.52 -8.27
CA ASP A 74 -7.30 -18.18 -9.59
C ASP A 74 -5.85 -17.60 -9.50
N VAL A 75 -5.24 -17.62 -8.31
CA VAL A 75 -3.86 -17.13 -8.11
C VAL A 75 -2.85 -18.20 -8.52
N GLU A 76 -2.01 -17.90 -9.52
CA GLU A 76 -0.96 -18.80 -10.01
C GLU A 76 0.45 -18.32 -9.68
N ALA A 77 0.65 -17.00 -9.50
CA ALA A 77 1.99 -16.39 -9.41
C ALA A 77 2.55 -16.32 -7.99
N PHE A 78 1.74 -16.59 -6.97
CA PHE A 78 2.10 -16.47 -5.57
C PHE A 78 1.66 -17.70 -4.77
N ALA A 79 2.35 -17.96 -3.65
CA ALA A 79 2.04 -19.06 -2.74
C ALA A 79 1.98 -18.60 -1.28
N VAL A 80 1.29 -19.39 -0.44
CA VAL A 80 1.30 -19.19 1.02
C VAL A 80 2.73 -19.31 1.55
N GLY A 81 3.14 -18.35 2.36
CA GLY A 81 4.49 -18.21 2.90
C GLY A 81 5.39 -17.26 2.11
N ASP A 82 4.98 -16.83 0.91
CA ASP A 82 5.75 -15.84 0.16
C ASP A 82 5.75 -14.49 0.88
N ARG A 83 6.89 -13.82 0.85
CA ARG A 83 7.06 -12.44 1.30
C ARG A 83 6.68 -11.50 0.16
N VAL A 84 5.82 -10.55 0.44
CA VAL A 84 5.32 -9.60 -0.56
C VAL A 84 5.30 -8.17 -0.04
N TYR A 85 5.28 -7.22 -0.96
CA TYR A 85 4.88 -5.85 -0.70
C TYR A 85 3.83 -5.42 -1.74
N ALA A 86 3.01 -4.45 -1.37
CA ALA A 86 1.91 -3.98 -2.19
C ALA A 86 1.69 -2.47 -2.01
N THR A 87 1.12 -1.84 -3.03
CA THR A 87 0.72 -0.42 -3.01
C THR A 87 -0.58 -0.21 -3.78
N GLY A 88 -1.25 0.92 -3.54
CA GLY A 88 -2.48 1.30 -4.23
C GLY A 88 -3.77 0.89 -3.51
N LEU A 89 -3.67 0.29 -2.33
CA LEU A 89 -4.79 -0.07 -1.47
C LEU A 89 -5.41 1.17 -0.77
N GLY A 90 -6.49 0.98 -0.05
CA GLY A 90 -7.14 2.03 0.73
C GLY A 90 -7.98 3.02 -0.08
N ARG A 91 -8.29 2.71 -1.33
CA ARG A 91 -9.13 3.52 -2.23
C ARG A 91 -10.39 2.78 -2.69
N GLU A 92 -10.25 1.67 -3.36
CA GLU A 92 -11.34 0.81 -3.84
C GLU A 92 -11.51 -0.40 -2.91
N GLU A 93 -10.39 -0.86 -2.36
CA GLU A 93 -10.31 -1.90 -1.35
C GLU A 93 -9.96 -1.29 0.02
N GLN A 94 -10.26 -2.01 1.10
CA GLN A 94 -9.84 -1.62 2.46
C GLN A 94 -8.31 -1.49 2.52
N GLY A 95 -7.84 -0.57 3.36
CA GLY A 95 -6.42 -0.28 3.45
C GLY A 95 -5.62 -1.20 4.35
N THR A 96 -4.37 -0.84 4.54
CA THR A 96 -3.31 -1.68 5.11
C THR A 96 -3.08 -1.51 6.61
N CYS A 97 -3.75 -0.54 7.26
CA CYS A 97 -3.62 -0.32 8.71
C CYS A 97 -4.39 -1.35 9.55
N ALA A 98 -4.15 -2.64 9.29
CA ALA A 98 -4.78 -3.78 9.93
C ALA A 98 -3.80 -4.96 10.05
N GLU A 99 -4.14 -5.97 10.84
CA GLU A 99 -3.31 -7.19 10.95
C GLU A 99 -3.32 -8.04 9.67
N TYR A 100 -4.37 -7.94 8.86
CA TYR A 100 -4.51 -8.63 7.58
C TYR A 100 -5.17 -7.72 6.55
N VAL A 101 -4.79 -7.90 5.30
CA VAL A 101 -5.39 -7.20 4.15
C VAL A 101 -5.55 -8.16 2.97
N ALA A 102 -6.68 -8.08 2.26
CA ALA A 102 -6.85 -8.71 0.96
C ALA A 102 -6.22 -7.80 -0.10
N VAL A 103 -5.35 -8.36 -0.94
CA VAL A 103 -4.53 -7.62 -1.91
C VAL A 103 -4.76 -8.23 -3.30
N PRO A 104 -5.30 -7.49 -4.26
CA PRO A 104 -5.30 -7.90 -5.66
C PRO A 104 -3.88 -8.25 -6.13
N THR A 105 -3.72 -9.36 -6.83
CA THR A 105 -2.40 -9.84 -7.27
C THR A 105 -1.63 -8.82 -8.11
N GLU A 106 -2.33 -7.99 -8.86
CA GLU A 106 -1.78 -6.92 -9.70
C GLU A 106 -1.14 -5.76 -8.90
N LEU A 107 -1.52 -5.60 -7.63
CA LEU A 107 -0.99 -4.58 -6.72
C LEU A 107 0.18 -5.10 -5.89
N ALA A 108 0.51 -6.40 -5.98
CA ALA A 108 1.53 -7.05 -5.18
C ALA A 108 2.78 -7.41 -5.99
N ALA A 109 3.92 -7.40 -5.32
CA ALA A 109 5.17 -7.94 -5.85
C ALA A 109 5.92 -8.74 -4.79
N THR A 110 6.70 -9.73 -5.23
CA THR A 110 7.54 -10.54 -4.35
C THR A 110 8.60 -9.67 -3.68
N LEU A 111 8.74 -9.80 -2.37
CA LEU A 111 9.76 -9.12 -1.59
C LEU A 111 11.02 -9.99 -1.50
N PRO A 112 12.18 -9.51 -1.97
CA PRO A 112 13.45 -10.23 -1.83
C PRO A 112 13.81 -10.47 -0.35
N ASP A 113 14.44 -11.62 -0.04
CA ASP A 113 14.81 -12.00 1.33
C ASP A 113 15.73 -10.99 2.03
N ALA A 114 16.54 -10.26 1.26
CA ALA A 114 17.48 -9.27 1.78
C ALA A 114 16.82 -7.92 2.16
N VAL A 115 15.54 -7.74 1.87
CA VAL A 115 14.82 -6.48 2.14
C VAL A 115 13.89 -6.68 3.34
N GLU A 116 13.97 -5.78 4.31
CA GLU A 116 13.10 -5.79 5.48
C GLU A 116 11.69 -5.27 5.13
N TYR A 117 10.67 -5.73 5.86
CA TYR A 117 9.28 -5.37 5.59
C TYR A 117 9.01 -3.87 5.75
N ASP A 118 9.61 -3.22 6.74
CA ASP A 118 9.48 -1.79 6.97
C ASP A 118 10.06 -0.95 5.83
N ALA A 119 11.22 -1.36 5.30
CA ALA A 119 11.83 -0.72 4.14
C ALA A 119 10.96 -0.90 2.88
N ALA A 120 10.39 -2.09 2.67
CA ALA A 120 9.52 -2.37 1.54
C ALA A 120 8.21 -1.56 1.61
N ALA A 121 7.54 -1.54 2.76
CA ALA A 121 6.31 -0.77 2.95
C ALA A 121 6.56 0.75 2.79
N ALA A 122 7.70 1.25 3.26
CA ALA A 122 8.06 2.66 3.11
C ALA A 122 8.38 3.05 1.66
N LEU A 123 8.82 2.10 0.83
CA LEU A 123 9.23 2.35 -0.56
C LEU A 123 8.09 2.21 -1.57
N ALA A 124 7.06 1.42 -1.29
CA ALA A 124 6.12 0.93 -2.29
C ALA A 124 5.47 2.04 -3.12
N LEU A 125 4.71 2.96 -2.52
CA LEU A 125 4.07 4.06 -3.25
C LEU A 125 5.07 5.07 -3.81
N VAL A 126 6.04 5.47 -2.99
CA VAL A 126 7.00 6.52 -3.39
C VAL A 126 7.93 6.05 -4.49
N GLY A 127 8.31 4.77 -4.48
CA GLY A 127 9.11 4.14 -5.53
C GLY A 127 8.34 4.05 -6.85
N THR A 128 7.10 3.57 -6.80
CA THR A 128 6.21 3.52 -7.96
C THR A 128 5.98 4.93 -8.54
N THR A 129 5.74 5.92 -7.70
CA THR A 129 5.55 7.31 -8.12
C THR A 129 6.81 7.87 -8.80
N ALA A 130 7.99 7.63 -8.24
CA ALA A 130 9.25 8.05 -8.84
C ALA A 130 9.48 7.35 -10.19
N TRP A 131 9.25 6.03 -10.25
CA TRP A 131 9.37 5.26 -11.50
C TRP A 131 8.47 5.80 -12.60
N GLN A 132 7.18 5.98 -12.31
CA GLN A 132 6.22 6.51 -13.28
C GLN A 132 6.62 7.91 -13.76
N ALA A 133 7.10 8.77 -12.87
CA ALA A 133 7.53 10.12 -13.24
C ALA A 133 8.71 10.12 -14.20
N PHE A 134 9.71 9.26 -13.99
CA PHE A 134 10.93 9.27 -14.80
C PHE A 134 10.86 8.35 -16.01
N VAL A 135 10.30 7.15 -15.83
CA VAL A 135 10.34 6.11 -16.87
C VAL A 135 9.10 6.19 -17.76
N ASP A 136 7.89 6.14 -17.15
CA ASP A 136 6.67 6.00 -17.92
C ASP A 136 6.23 7.34 -18.57
N HIS A 137 6.46 8.46 -17.90
CA HIS A 137 6.02 9.78 -18.34
C HIS A 137 7.17 10.69 -18.77
N GLY A 138 8.28 10.64 -18.06
CA GLY A 138 9.44 11.52 -18.32
C GLY A 138 10.35 11.00 -19.43
N GLU A 139 10.28 9.71 -19.74
CA GLU A 139 11.14 9.02 -20.73
C GLU A 139 12.63 9.35 -20.52
N VAL A 140 13.07 9.52 -19.26
CA VAL A 140 14.42 9.92 -18.90
C VAL A 140 15.41 8.83 -19.34
N ALA A 141 16.45 9.24 -20.06
CA ALA A 141 17.46 8.38 -20.63
C ALA A 141 18.86 8.64 -20.04
N PRO A 142 19.79 7.65 -20.11
CA PRO A 142 21.17 7.86 -19.68
C PRO A 142 21.83 9.04 -20.39
N GLY A 143 22.31 10.01 -19.60
CA GLY A 143 22.92 11.25 -20.09
C GLY A 143 22.02 12.48 -19.98
N ASP A 144 20.75 12.32 -19.63
CA ASP A 144 19.87 13.44 -19.38
C ASP A 144 20.19 14.14 -18.05
N GLU A 145 20.00 15.46 -18.04
CA GLU A 145 20.09 16.27 -16.82
C GLU A 145 18.70 16.50 -16.26
N VAL A 146 18.45 16.02 -15.04
CA VAL A 146 17.15 16.08 -14.36
C VAL A 146 17.23 16.93 -13.10
N LEU A 147 16.29 17.87 -12.93
CA LEU A 147 16.12 18.63 -11.72
C LEU A 147 14.99 18.06 -10.86
N VAL A 148 15.32 17.58 -9.66
CA VAL A 148 14.35 17.05 -8.70
C VAL A 148 14.05 18.10 -7.62
N HIS A 149 12.84 18.68 -7.64
CA HIS A 149 12.37 19.53 -6.55
C HIS A 149 11.89 18.67 -5.37
N GLY A 150 12.31 19.05 -4.16
CA GLY A 150 11.92 18.30 -2.96
C GLY A 150 12.68 16.98 -2.79
N GLY A 151 13.94 16.91 -3.19
CA GLY A 151 14.81 15.73 -3.08
C GLY A 151 14.98 15.15 -1.67
N ASN A 152 14.51 15.83 -0.62
CA ASN A 152 14.46 15.32 0.76
C ASN A 152 13.08 14.76 1.18
N GLY A 153 12.09 14.79 0.30
CA GLY A 153 10.75 14.21 0.53
C GLY A 153 10.69 12.73 0.19
N GLY A 154 9.56 12.09 0.48
CA GLY A 154 9.34 10.66 0.25
C GLY A 154 9.62 10.22 -1.19
N VAL A 155 9.02 10.85 -2.19
CA VAL A 155 9.27 10.56 -3.61
C VAL A 155 10.63 11.10 -4.03
N GLY A 156 10.99 12.33 -3.60
CA GLY A 156 12.17 13.02 -4.08
C GLY A 156 13.48 12.30 -3.77
N HIS A 157 13.64 11.71 -2.58
CA HIS A 157 14.88 11.00 -2.21
C HIS A 157 15.07 9.68 -2.97
N ILE A 158 13.98 9.08 -3.45
CA ILE A 158 14.05 7.91 -4.34
C ILE A 158 14.37 8.33 -5.78
N ALA A 159 13.94 9.52 -6.16
CA ALA A 159 14.13 10.07 -7.49
C ALA A 159 15.56 10.63 -7.76
N VAL A 160 16.37 10.85 -6.70
CA VAL A 160 17.77 11.32 -6.79
C VAL A 160 18.73 10.14 -6.81
#